data_1c8e82faf0d271663291dd143a1207e4
#
_entry.id   1c8e82faf0d271663291dd143a1207e4
#
_cell.length_a   1.000
_cell.length_b   1.000
_cell.length_c   1.000
_cell.angle_alpha   90.00
_cell.angle_beta   90.00
_cell.angle_gamma   90.00
#
_symmetry.space_group_name_H-M   'P 1'
#
loop_
_entity.id
_entity.type
_entity.pdbx_description
1 polymer ?
#
loop_
_entity_poly.entity_id
_entity_poly.type
_entity_poly.pdbx_seq_one_letter_code
_entity_poly.pdbx_strand_id
1 'polypeptide(L)'
;MLVKGLNHLAFITPDMEATIRFYRDLLEMDLISGIGHEGFRHYFFKCGDGAVAFFEYEMAQRMSYGKFHGSPTNRPIGFDHVSFTVASRKELFHLKDKLEAANIEVSDAVDHGTVWSIYFFDPVNNLPLEASWDCVEVSITPAILDS
;
A
#
# COMPACT_ATOMS: atom_id res chain seq x y z
N MET A 1 -25.97 -1.54 5.22
CA MET A 1 -24.63 -2.13 5.25
C MET A 1 -24.04 -1.94 6.63
N LEU A 2 -23.72 -3.03 7.33
CA LEU A 2 -23.19 -2.97 8.71
C LEU A 2 -21.74 -2.47 8.73
N VAL A 3 -20.87 -3.08 7.93
CA VAL A 3 -19.48 -2.64 7.77
C VAL A 3 -19.42 -1.68 6.60
N LYS A 4 -18.92 -0.47 6.83
CA LYS A 4 -18.96 0.64 5.86
C LYS A 4 -17.62 0.93 5.17
N GLY A 5 -16.57 0.21 5.51
CA GLY A 5 -15.25 0.39 4.92
C GLY A 5 -14.15 0.14 5.94
N LEU A 6 -12.94 0.48 5.55
CA LEU A 6 -11.79 0.45 6.45
C LEU A 6 -11.64 1.81 7.12
N ASN A 7 -11.62 1.83 8.45
CA ASN A 7 -11.29 3.04 9.20
C ASN A 7 -9.80 3.35 9.05
N HIS A 8 -8.97 2.38 9.37
CA HIS A 8 -7.53 2.48 9.15
C HIS A 8 -6.91 1.09 9.08
N LEU A 9 -5.74 1.03 8.48
CA LEU A 9 -4.88 -0.15 8.40
C LEU A 9 -3.57 0.20 9.10
N ALA A 10 -3.15 -0.61 10.07
CA ALA A 10 -1.99 -0.31 10.89
C ALA A 10 -0.83 -1.28 10.64
N PHE A 11 0.36 -0.73 10.52
CA PHE A 11 1.62 -1.45 10.37
C PHE A 11 2.60 -1.05 11.46
N ILE A 12 3.76 -1.69 11.46
CA ILE A 12 4.86 -1.41 12.38
C ILE A 12 6.07 -0.94 11.56
N THR A 13 6.81 0.01 12.08
CA THR A 13 8.06 0.48 11.49
C THR A 13 9.15 0.70 12.54
N PRO A 14 10.42 0.44 12.22
CA PRO A 14 11.53 0.88 13.08
C PRO A 14 11.96 2.32 12.83
N ASP A 15 11.48 2.96 11.75
CA ASP A 15 11.96 4.27 11.30
C ASP A 15 10.79 5.12 10.79
N MET A 16 10.20 5.93 11.67
CA MET A 16 9.07 6.79 11.32
C MET A 16 9.48 7.90 10.36
N GLU A 17 10.68 8.46 10.49
CA GLU A 17 11.12 9.54 9.60
C GLU A 17 11.21 9.08 8.14
N ALA A 18 11.80 7.92 7.91
CA ALA A 18 11.86 7.33 6.56
C ALA A 18 10.47 6.94 6.06
N THR A 19 9.61 6.43 6.93
CA THR A 19 8.22 6.09 6.62
C THR A 19 7.42 7.32 6.19
N ILE A 20 7.58 8.45 6.89
CA ILE A 20 6.96 9.73 6.51
C ILE A 20 7.43 10.16 5.11
N ARG A 21 8.72 10.10 4.84
CA ARG A 21 9.26 10.48 3.52
C ARG A 21 8.68 9.63 2.40
N PHE A 22 8.44 8.35 2.65
CA PHE A 22 7.86 7.48 1.64
C PHE A 22 6.35 7.73 1.45
N TYR A 23 5.58 7.66 2.53
CA TYR A 23 4.10 7.71 2.42
C TYR A 23 3.57 9.12 2.19
N ARG A 24 4.11 10.13 2.87
CA ARG A 24 3.71 11.52 2.68
C ARG A 24 4.33 12.12 1.41
N ASP A 25 5.64 12.03 1.25
CA ASP A 25 6.33 12.79 0.21
C ASP A 25 6.30 12.09 -1.14
N LEU A 26 6.42 10.75 -1.17
CA LEU A 26 6.44 10.00 -2.41
C LEU A 26 5.04 9.56 -2.84
N LEU A 27 4.26 8.96 -1.93
CA LEU A 27 2.89 8.51 -2.23
C LEU A 27 1.85 9.62 -2.07
N GLU A 28 2.22 10.78 -1.57
CA GLU A 28 1.36 11.96 -1.40
C GLU A 28 0.15 11.72 -0.47
N MET A 29 0.36 10.92 0.56
CA MET A 29 -0.63 10.74 1.61
C MET A 29 -0.38 11.75 2.72
N ASP A 30 -1.33 12.64 2.99
CA ASP A 30 -1.18 13.65 4.03
C ASP A 30 -1.02 13.01 5.41
N LEU A 31 -0.04 13.49 6.17
CA LEU A 31 0.10 13.14 7.58
C LEU A 31 -0.97 13.93 8.36
N ILE A 32 -1.98 13.25 8.88
CA ILE A 32 -3.18 13.88 9.42
C ILE A 32 -3.25 13.91 10.94
N SER A 33 -2.62 12.96 11.61
CA SER A 33 -2.60 12.93 13.08
C SER A 33 -1.50 12.05 13.60
N GLY A 34 -1.18 12.19 14.86
CA GLY A 34 -0.21 11.35 15.52
C GLY A 34 -0.18 11.57 17.01
N ILE A 35 0.26 10.56 17.73
CA ILE A 35 0.61 10.62 19.15
C ILE A 35 2.05 10.14 19.28
N GLY A 36 2.80 10.75 20.18
CA GLY A 36 4.17 10.34 20.39
C GLY A 36 4.74 10.79 21.72
N HIS A 37 5.71 10.06 22.18
CA HIS A 37 6.59 10.39 23.28
C HIS A 37 7.94 9.72 23.03
N GLU A 38 8.90 9.92 23.87
CA GLU A 38 10.21 9.31 23.71
C GLU A 38 10.12 7.78 23.56
N GLY A 39 10.67 7.27 22.47
CA GLY A 39 10.69 5.83 22.16
C GLY A 39 9.42 5.27 21.55
N PHE A 40 8.41 6.11 21.28
CA PHE A 40 7.15 5.66 20.71
C PHE A 40 6.49 6.74 19.86
N ARG A 41 6.07 6.37 18.66
CA ARG A 41 5.20 7.21 17.82
C ARG A 41 4.13 6.35 17.15
N HIS A 42 2.92 6.91 17.02
CA HIS A 42 1.81 6.30 16.28
C HIS A 42 1.20 7.37 15.38
N TYR A 43 1.48 7.30 14.10
CA TYR A 43 1.12 8.32 13.11
C TYR A 43 0.17 7.78 12.05
N PHE A 44 -0.69 8.67 11.54
CA PHE A 44 -1.74 8.36 10.57
C PHE A 44 -1.55 9.18 9.30
N PHE A 45 -1.62 8.49 8.17
CA PHE A 45 -1.55 9.08 6.83
C PHE A 45 -2.91 8.92 6.17
N LYS A 46 -3.45 10.01 5.58
CA LYS A 46 -4.75 9.97 4.90
C LYS A 46 -4.70 9.07 3.67
N CYS A 47 -5.66 8.17 3.56
CA CYS A 47 -5.82 7.27 2.43
C CYS A 47 -7.30 7.19 2.06
N GLY A 48 -7.74 8.00 1.09
CA GLY A 48 -9.16 8.11 0.77
C GLY A 48 -9.97 8.55 1.98
N ASP A 49 -11.03 7.80 2.30
CA ASP A 49 -11.88 8.04 3.48
C ASP A 49 -11.32 7.41 4.77
N GLY A 50 -10.27 6.61 4.66
CA GLY A 50 -9.61 5.98 5.79
C GLY A 50 -8.18 6.48 5.97
N ALA A 51 -7.38 5.67 6.64
CA ALA A 51 -5.98 5.99 6.90
C ALA A 51 -5.10 4.75 6.85
N VAL A 52 -3.82 4.98 6.57
CA VAL A 52 -2.75 4.04 6.84
C VAL A 52 -2.02 4.54 8.06
N ALA A 53 -1.81 3.69 9.05
CA ALA A 53 -1.19 4.05 10.32
C ALA A 53 0.07 3.23 10.55
N PHE A 54 1.02 3.84 11.27
CA PHE A 54 2.25 3.17 11.68
C PHE A 54 2.50 3.35 13.16
N PHE A 55 2.85 2.24 13.81
CA PHE A 55 3.44 2.23 15.15
C PHE A 55 4.95 2.12 15.00
N GLU A 56 5.69 3.05 15.60
CA GLU A 56 7.15 2.98 15.61
C GLU A 56 7.62 2.25 16.86
N TYR A 57 8.41 1.21 16.65
CA TYR A 57 9.11 0.50 17.72
C TYR A 57 10.57 0.34 17.31
N GLU A 58 11.48 0.76 18.17
CA GLU A 58 12.92 0.73 17.89
C GLU A 58 13.42 -0.65 17.47
N MET A 59 12.84 -1.72 18.04
CA MET A 59 13.24 -3.10 17.77
C MET A 59 12.47 -3.75 16.62
N ALA A 60 11.61 -3.01 15.94
CA ALA A 60 10.88 -3.55 14.80
C ALA A 60 11.82 -3.90 13.65
N GLN A 61 11.47 -4.94 12.90
CA GLN A 61 12.25 -5.40 11.77
C GLN A 61 11.44 -5.33 10.48
N ARG A 62 12.11 -5.01 9.37
CA ARG A 62 11.51 -5.07 8.04
C ARG A 62 10.96 -6.46 7.77
N MET A 63 9.89 -6.54 6.97
CA MET A 63 9.43 -7.84 6.46
C MET A 63 10.54 -8.46 5.61
N SER A 64 10.93 -9.68 5.95
CA SER A 64 12.11 -10.32 5.38
C SER A 64 11.80 -11.34 4.28
N TYR A 65 10.55 -11.74 4.10
CA TYR A 65 10.22 -12.74 3.10
C TYR A 65 9.92 -12.09 1.74
N GLY A 66 10.63 -12.58 0.73
CA GLY A 66 10.47 -12.11 -0.65
C GLY A 66 9.33 -12.82 -1.38
N LYS A 67 8.09 -12.66 -0.90
CA LYS A 67 6.92 -13.17 -1.60
C LYS A 67 6.37 -12.09 -2.52
N PHE A 68 6.25 -12.39 -3.80
CA PHE A 68 5.54 -11.51 -4.74
C PHE A 68 4.04 -11.53 -4.45
N HIS A 69 3.38 -10.42 -4.75
CA HIS A 69 1.94 -10.21 -4.60
C HIS A 69 1.16 -11.34 -5.29
N GLY A 70 0.24 -11.96 -4.56
CA GLY A 70 -0.59 -13.03 -5.10
C GLY A 70 0.10 -14.37 -5.35
N SER A 71 1.38 -14.49 -5.08
CA SER A 71 2.09 -15.75 -5.28
C SER A 71 1.70 -16.79 -4.23
N PRO A 72 1.54 -18.07 -4.62
CA PRO A 72 1.23 -19.13 -3.68
C PRO A 72 2.28 -19.28 -2.58
N THR A 73 1.84 -19.63 -1.39
CA THR A 73 2.72 -19.83 -0.24
C THR A 73 2.15 -20.88 0.70
N ASN A 74 3.01 -21.53 1.45
CA ASN A 74 2.66 -22.43 2.55
C ASN A 74 2.87 -21.80 3.92
N ARG A 75 3.09 -20.48 3.97
CA ARG A 75 3.27 -19.73 5.22
C ARG A 75 1.94 -19.62 5.96
N PRO A 76 1.96 -19.30 7.28
CA PRO A 76 0.74 -19.07 8.03
C PRO A 76 -0.17 -18.05 7.35
N ILE A 77 -1.47 -18.21 7.54
CA ILE A 77 -2.48 -17.27 7.04
C ILE A 77 -2.16 -15.87 7.55
N GLY A 78 -2.24 -14.90 6.65
CA GLY A 78 -1.97 -13.51 7.00
C GLY A 78 -2.17 -12.57 5.82
N PHE A 79 -1.35 -11.57 5.79
CA PHE A 79 -1.37 -10.48 4.83
C PHE A 79 -0.63 -10.86 3.54
N ASP A 80 -1.21 -10.51 2.38
CA ASP A 80 -0.55 -10.67 1.08
C ASP A 80 0.06 -9.35 0.61
N HIS A 81 -0.77 -8.34 0.37
CA HIS A 81 -0.35 -7.00 -0.03
C HIS A 81 -1.45 -5.98 0.24
N VAL A 82 -1.13 -4.71 0.10
CA VAL A 82 -2.09 -3.61 0.11
C VAL A 82 -2.13 -2.96 -1.26
N SER A 83 -3.32 -2.76 -1.80
CA SER A 83 -3.53 -2.03 -3.04
C SER A 83 -4.14 -0.66 -2.75
N PHE A 84 -3.51 0.39 -3.28
CA PHE A 84 -3.99 1.76 -3.20
C PHE A 84 -4.66 2.16 -4.50
N THR A 85 -5.76 2.88 -4.42
CA THR A 85 -6.47 3.38 -5.59
C THR A 85 -5.79 4.64 -6.13
N VAL A 86 -5.59 4.69 -7.44
CA VAL A 86 -5.25 5.91 -8.18
C VAL A 86 -6.41 6.30 -9.10
N ALA A 87 -6.52 7.59 -9.40
CA ALA A 87 -7.72 8.13 -10.05
C ALA A 87 -7.83 7.83 -11.56
N SER A 88 -6.70 7.56 -12.23
CA SER A 88 -6.66 7.39 -13.67
C SER A 88 -5.43 6.62 -14.12
N ARG A 89 -5.45 6.18 -15.39
CA ARG A 89 -4.27 5.61 -16.05
C ARG A 89 -3.08 6.56 -16.02
N LYS A 90 -3.32 7.85 -16.26
CA LYS A 90 -2.28 8.88 -16.21
C LYS A 90 -1.62 8.95 -14.84
N GLU A 91 -2.41 8.93 -13.78
CA GLU A 91 -1.90 8.95 -12.41
C GLU A 91 -1.12 7.69 -12.06
N LEU A 92 -1.56 6.54 -12.57
CA LEU A 92 -0.85 5.27 -12.39
C LEU A 92 0.57 5.34 -12.97
N PHE A 93 0.71 5.80 -14.21
CA PHE A 93 2.01 5.94 -14.86
C PHE A 93 2.84 7.05 -14.25
N HIS A 94 2.22 8.14 -13.81
CA HIS A 94 2.92 9.19 -13.09
C HIS A 94 3.53 8.68 -11.79
N LEU A 95 2.77 7.88 -11.03
CA LEU A 95 3.27 7.26 -9.81
C LEU A 95 4.42 6.29 -10.11
N LYS A 96 4.30 5.49 -11.16
CA LYS A 96 5.38 4.58 -11.59
C LYS A 96 6.66 5.36 -11.87
N ASP A 97 6.59 6.43 -12.65
CA ASP A 97 7.74 7.27 -12.98
C ASP A 97 8.37 7.90 -11.73
N LYS A 98 7.53 8.37 -10.82
CA LYS A 98 7.97 8.98 -9.55
C LYS A 98 8.72 7.97 -8.67
N LEU A 99 8.20 6.75 -8.57
CA LEU A 99 8.85 5.68 -7.79
C LEU A 99 10.17 5.25 -8.42
N GLU A 100 10.23 5.08 -9.73
CA GLU A 100 11.46 4.73 -10.45
C GLU A 100 12.50 5.84 -10.33
N ALA A 101 12.11 7.10 -10.40
CA ALA A 101 13.00 8.24 -10.19
C ALA A 101 13.60 8.27 -8.78
N ALA A 102 12.93 7.66 -7.82
CA ALA A 102 13.42 7.49 -6.44
C ALA A 102 14.21 6.17 -6.24
N ASN A 103 14.57 5.48 -7.33
CA ASN A 103 15.30 4.20 -7.34
C ASN A 103 14.53 3.06 -6.66
N ILE A 104 13.20 3.08 -6.77
CA ILE A 104 12.34 2.00 -6.28
C ILE A 104 11.99 1.11 -7.47
N GLU A 105 12.18 -0.19 -7.32
CA GLU A 105 11.82 -1.16 -8.34
C GLU A 105 10.31 -1.26 -8.44
N VAL A 106 9.77 -1.07 -9.65
CA VAL A 106 8.33 -1.12 -9.94
C VAL A 106 8.10 -2.06 -11.11
N SER A 107 7.07 -2.88 -11.04
CA SER A 107 6.67 -3.73 -12.15
C SER A 107 6.23 -2.90 -13.36
N ASP A 108 6.20 -3.53 -14.52
CA ASP A 108 5.43 -2.98 -15.64
C ASP A 108 3.96 -2.87 -15.24
N ALA A 109 3.23 -1.98 -15.90
CA ALA A 109 1.79 -1.89 -15.70
C ALA A 109 1.12 -3.17 -16.23
N VAL A 110 0.33 -3.80 -15.37
CA VAL A 110 -0.38 -5.04 -15.68
C VAL A 110 -1.84 -4.73 -15.91
N ASP A 111 -2.35 -5.15 -17.07
CA ASP A 111 -3.75 -5.04 -17.43
C ASP A 111 -4.47 -6.34 -17.03
N HIS A 112 -5.30 -6.24 -15.98
CA HIS A 112 -6.13 -7.37 -15.50
C HIS A 112 -7.53 -7.40 -16.14
N GLY A 113 -7.78 -6.56 -17.16
CA GLY A 113 -9.07 -6.45 -17.83
C GLY A 113 -9.97 -5.38 -17.21
N THR A 114 -10.24 -5.45 -15.92
CA THR A 114 -11.05 -4.46 -15.19
C THR A 114 -10.22 -3.46 -14.40
N VAL A 115 -8.97 -3.82 -14.11
CA VAL A 115 -8.04 -3.05 -13.27
C VAL A 115 -6.68 -3.04 -13.93
N TRP A 116 -6.04 -1.88 -13.94
CA TRP A 116 -4.61 -1.76 -14.27
C TRP A 116 -3.82 -1.54 -12.99
N SER A 117 -2.70 -2.24 -12.83
CA SER A 117 -1.92 -2.23 -11.59
C SER A 117 -0.43 -2.11 -11.83
N ILE A 118 0.25 -1.49 -10.86
CA ILE A 118 1.71 -1.56 -10.70
C ILE A 118 2.02 -2.11 -9.32
N TYR A 119 3.12 -2.86 -9.21
CA TYR A 119 3.53 -3.55 -7.99
C TYR A 119 4.90 -3.09 -7.55
N PHE A 120 5.05 -2.82 -6.27
CA PHE A 120 6.31 -2.37 -5.68
C PHE A 120 6.35 -2.72 -4.19
N PHE A 121 7.50 -2.52 -3.58
CA PHE A 121 7.66 -2.71 -2.13
C PHE A 121 8.01 -1.38 -1.49
N ASP A 122 7.48 -1.14 -0.29
CA ASP A 122 7.90 -0.04 0.56
C ASP A 122 9.40 -0.21 0.86
N PRO A 123 10.25 0.75 0.48
CA PRO A 123 11.70 0.59 0.65
C PRO A 123 12.16 0.65 2.10
N VAL A 124 11.33 1.15 3.00
CA VAL A 124 11.64 1.28 4.44
C VAL A 124 11.31 -0.01 5.18
N ASN A 125 10.07 -0.50 5.00
CA ASN A 125 9.52 -1.60 5.79
C ASN A 125 9.38 -2.90 4.99
N ASN A 126 9.65 -2.86 3.69
CA ASN A 126 9.51 -3.97 2.75
C ASN A 126 8.09 -4.53 2.67
N LEU A 127 7.10 -3.67 2.86
CA LEU A 127 5.69 -4.04 2.69
C LEU A 127 5.37 -4.18 1.20
N PRO A 128 4.69 -5.27 0.79
CA PRO A 128 4.24 -5.43 -0.59
C PRO A 128 3.05 -4.53 -0.87
N LEU A 129 3.21 -3.62 -1.82
CA LEU A 129 2.23 -2.60 -2.18
C LEU A 129 1.85 -2.71 -3.65
N GLU A 130 0.66 -2.27 -3.95
CA GLU A 130 0.11 -2.17 -5.30
C GLU A 130 -0.58 -0.81 -5.45
N ALA A 131 -0.51 -0.23 -6.63
CA ALA A 131 -1.40 0.87 -6.99
C ALA A 131 -2.29 0.39 -8.14
N SER A 132 -3.58 0.66 -8.03
CA SER A 132 -4.60 0.15 -8.95
C SER A 132 -5.52 1.24 -9.46
N TRP A 133 -5.81 1.17 -10.76
CA TRP A 133 -6.83 1.98 -11.39
C TRP A 133 -7.93 1.08 -11.95
N ASP A 134 -9.16 1.26 -11.45
CA ASP A 134 -10.33 0.55 -11.97
C ASP A 134 -10.72 1.18 -13.31
N CYS A 135 -10.47 0.47 -14.41
CA CYS A 135 -10.64 1.01 -15.76
C CYS A 135 -12.02 0.72 -16.37
N VAL A 136 -12.78 -0.20 -15.80
CA VAL A 136 -14.16 -0.49 -16.21
C VAL A 136 -15.02 -0.78 -15.00
N GLU A 137 -16.30 -0.43 -15.12
CA GLU A 137 -17.30 -0.78 -14.13
C GLU A 137 -17.73 -2.23 -14.34
N VAL A 138 -17.76 -3.02 -13.26
CA VAL A 138 -18.20 -4.42 -13.31
C VAL A 138 -19.72 -4.47 -13.22
N SER A 139 -20.37 -4.95 -14.28
CA SER A 139 -21.83 -4.95 -14.43
C SER A 139 -22.54 -6.12 -13.73
N ILE A 140 -21.80 -7.16 -13.35
CA ILE A 140 -22.32 -8.34 -12.67
C ILE A 140 -21.72 -8.42 -11.27
N THR A 141 -22.57 -8.51 -10.25
CA THR A 141 -22.15 -8.59 -8.86
C THR A 141 -22.77 -9.82 -8.17
N PRO A 142 -21.99 -10.75 -7.66
CA PRO A 142 -20.51 -10.85 -7.78
C PRO A 142 -20.08 -11.34 -9.18
N ALA A 143 -18.98 -10.78 -9.68
CA ALA A 143 -18.34 -11.23 -10.91
C ALA A 143 -17.30 -12.30 -10.53
N ILE A 144 -17.71 -13.56 -10.55
CA ILE A 144 -16.89 -14.71 -10.15
C ILE A 144 -16.63 -15.56 -11.38
N LEU A 145 -15.35 -15.84 -11.63
CA LEU A 145 -14.89 -16.66 -12.73
C LEU A 145 -14.15 -17.89 -12.17
N ASP A 146 -14.91 -18.83 -11.66
CA ASP A 146 -14.39 -20.12 -11.17
C ASP A 146 -14.37 -21.13 -12.30
N SER A 147 -13.30 -21.87 -12.38
CA SER A 147 -13.13 -22.92 -13.41
C SER A 147 -12.90 -24.27 -12.77
#